data_4403fcf5a1570d24f32fdcaad919c69d
#
_entry.id   4403fcf5a1570d24f32fdcaad919c69d
#
_cell.length_a   1.000
_cell.length_b   1.000
_cell.length_c   1.000
_cell.angle_alpha   90.00
_cell.angle_beta   90.00
_cell.angle_gamma   90.00
#
_symmetry.space_group_name_H-M   'P 1'
#
loop_
_entity.id
_entity.type
_entity.pdbx_description
1 polymer ?
#
loop_
_entity_poly.entity_id
_entity_poly.type
_entity_poly.pdbx_seq_one_letter_code
_entity_poly.pdbx_strand_id
1 'polypeptide(L)' 'MKKYEYVSINIDGFLGAGSEEHRQIIDDYAAKGYRYVGYIPTNITSHGKIVELDLIFEIDR' A
#
# COMPACT_ATOMS: atom_id res chain seq x y z
N MET A 1 -12.86 12.61 -13.65
CA MET A 1 -11.49 12.23 -13.99
C MET A 1 -10.88 11.42 -12.86
N LYS A 2 -10.18 10.34 -13.18
CA LYS A 2 -9.56 9.49 -12.16
C LYS A 2 -8.31 10.13 -11.61
N LYS A 3 -8.14 10.06 -10.32
CA LYS A 3 -6.91 10.49 -9.66
C LYS A 3 -6.42 9.35 -8.78
N TYR A 4 -5.11 9.30 -8.57
CA TYR A 4 -4.46 8.21 -7.86
C TYR A 4 -3.66 8.74 -6.69
N GLU A 5 -3.69 7.98 -5.60
CA GLU A 5 -2.86 8.25 -4.42
C GLU A 5 -1.95 7.05 -4.20
N TYR A 6 -0.73 7.32 -3.82
CA TYR A 6 0.28 6.30 -3.58
C TYR A 6 0.68 6.36 -2.13
N VAL A 7 0.56 5.24 -1.43
CA VAL A 7 0.88 5.18 0.00
C VAL A 7 2.02 4.19 0.17
N SER A 8 3.16 4.70 0.61
CA SER A 8 4.34 3.86 0.82
C SER A 8 4.24 3.16 2.15
N ILE A 9 4.45 1.84 2.14
CA ILE A 9 4.54 1.09 3.39
C ILE A 9 5.83 0.29 3.40
N ASN A 10 6.40 0.15 4.59
CA ASN A 10 7.62 -0.59 4.81
C ASN A 10 7.27 -1.85 5.58
N ILE A 11 7.54 -3.00 4.97
CA ILE A 11 7.21 -4.28 5.57
C ILE A 11 8.44 -4.97 6.15
N ASP A 12 9.61 -4.36 6.02
CA ASP A 12 10.83 -4.87 6.63
C ASP A 12 10.85 -4.50 8.10
N GLY A 13 11.38 -5.36 8.92
CA GLY A 13 11.48 -5.08 10.34
C GLY A 13 10.28 -5.50 11.16
N PHE A 14 9.24 -5.97 10.54
CA PHE A 14 8.13 -6.54 11.28
C PHE A 14 8.32 -8.02 11.44
N LEU A 15 8.04 -8.51 12.61
CA LEU A 15 8.23 -9.92 12.94
C LEU A 15 7.03 -10.71 12.45
N GLY A 16 6.75 -10.61 11.17
CA GLY A 16 5.71 -11.39 10.53
C GLY A 16 4.30 -10.92 10.79
N ALA A 17 4.14 -9.86 11.56
CA ALA A 17 2.81 -9.44 11.94
C ALA A 17 2.45 -8.07 11.40
N GLY A 18 3.28 -7.52 10.53
CA GLY A 18 3.09 -6.15 10.07
C GLY A 18 1.94 -5.94 9.11
N SER A 19 1.23 -6.99 8.79
CA SER A 19 0.24 -6.93 7.74
C SER A 19 -1.01 -6.14 8.11
N GLU A 20 -1.20 -5.82 9.36
CA GLU A 20 -2.43 -5.14 9.75
C GLU A 20 -2.44 -3.66 9.41
N GLU A 21 -1.26 -3.09 9.24
CA GLU A 21 -1.16 -1.68 8.89
C GLU A 21 -1.81 -1.40 7.53
N HIS A 22 -1.59 -2.27 6.57
CA HIS A 22 -2.17 -2.04 5.25
C HIS A 22 -3.70 -2.15 5.27
N ARG A 23 -4.24 -2.98 6.14
CA ARG A 23 -5.69 -3.09 6.26
C ARG A 23 -6.31 -1.79 6.74
N GLN A 24 -5.68 -1.18 7.72
CA GLN A 24 -6.17 0.09 8.25
C GLN A 24 -6.09 1.18 7.18
N ILE A 25 -5.01 1.20 6.44
CA ILE A 25 -4.83 2.19 5.37
C ILE A 25 -5.91 2.01 4.31
N ILE A 26 -6.16 0.78 3.89
CA ILE A 26 -7.16 0.52 2.88
C ILE A 26 -8.55 0.94 3.37
N ASP A 27 -8.88 0.63 4.61
CA ASP A 27 -10.17 0.99 5.17
C ASP A 27 -10.33 2.50 5.27
N ASP A 28 -9.27 3.20 5.69
CA ASP A 28 -9.31 4.65 5.81
C ASP A 28 -9.54 5.31 4.45
N TYR A 29 -8.86 4.82 3.42
CA TYR A 29 -9.03 5.38 2.09
C TYR A 29 -10.41 5.05 1.52
N ALA A 30 -10.92 3.84 1.79
CA ALA A 30 -12.26 3.48 1.36
C ALA A 30 -13.30 4.40 1.99
N ALA A 31 -13.11 4.77 3.25
CA ALA A 31 -14.03 5.68 3.92
C ALA A 31 -14.04 7.07 3.29
N LYS A 32 -12.97 7.43 2.60
CA LYS A 32 -12.87 8.71 1.89
C LYS A 32 -13.34 8.62 0.44
N GLY A 33 -13.82 7.47 0.01
CA GLY A 33 -14.31 7.29 -1.34
C GLY A 33 -13.30 6.74 -2.32
N TYR A 34 -12.11 6.37 -1.87
CA TYR A 34 -11.08 5.78 -2.73
C TYR A 34 -11.31 4.29 -2.91
N ARG A 35 -10.81 3.77 -4.02
CA ARG A 35 -10.84 2.35 -4.31
C ARG A 35 -9.41 1.82 -4.39
N TYR A 36 -9.14 0.73 -3.72
CA TYR A 36 -7.84 0.08 -3.80
C TYR A 36 -7.66 -0.55 -5.20
N VAL A 37 -6.55 -0.24 -5.84
CA VAL A 37 -6.27 -0.72 -7.19
C VAL A 37 -5.25 -1.85 -7.17
N GLY A 38 -4.20 -1.72 -6.36
CA GLY A 38 -3.15 -2.70 -6.32
C GLY A 38 -1.92 -2.15 -5.63
N TYR A 39 -0.79 -2.78 -5.85
CA TYR A 39 0.44 -2.33 -5.22
C TYR A 39 1.61 -2.52 -6.17
N ILE A 40 2.67 -1.74 -5.94
CA ILE A 40 3.91 -1.84 -6.70
C ILE A 40 5.06 -1.94 -5.71
N PRO A 41 5.87 -3.01 -5.76
CA PRO A 41 7.06 -3.08 -4.93
C PRO A 41 8.05 -1.99 -5.34
N THR A 42 8.53 -1.24 -4.36
CA THR A 42 9.45 -0.14 -4.63
C THR A 42 10.86 -0.42 -4.14
N ASN A 43 11.01 -1.39 -3.24
CA ASN A 43 12.33 -1.74 -2.73
C ASN A 43 12.36 -3.24 -2.47
N ILE A 44 13.22 -3.93 -3.22
CA ILE A 44 13.36 -5.38 -3.14
C ILE A 44 14.81 -5.68 -2.80
N THR A 45 15.03 -6.57 -1.83
CA THR A 45 16.39 -6.96 -1.44
C THR A 45 17.01 -7.86 -2.49
N SER A 46 18.33 -8.07 -2.36
CA SER A 46 19.05 -8.94 -3.28
C SER A 46 18.58 -10.40 -3.22
N HIS A 47 17.85 -10.77 -2.21
CA HIS A 47 17.30 -12.11 -2.08
C HIS A 47 15.86 -12.19 -2.62
N GLY A 48 15.38 -11.12 -3.24
CA GLY A 48 14.04 -11.09 -3.81
C GLY A 48 12.95 -10.79 -2.80
N LYS A 49 13.29 -10.37 -1.60
CA LYS A 49 12.31 -10.05 -0.58
C LYS A 49 11.86 -8.60 -0.73
N ILE A 50 10.56 -8.39 -0.74
CA ILE A 50 10.00 -7.05 -0.82
C ILE A 50 10.07 -6.42 0.57
N VAL A 51 10.69 -5.23 0.66
CA VAL A 51 10.78 -4.51 1.93
C VAL A 51 9.93 -3.25 1.94
N GLU A 52 9.69 -2.67 0.77
CA GLU A 52 8.82 -1.50 0.65
C GLU A 52 7.94 -1.64 -0.57
N LEU A 53 6.73 -1.11 -0.48
CA LEU A 53 5.84 -1.10 -1.63
C LEU A 53 4.91 0.11 -1.51
N ASP A 54 4.31 0.47 -2.65
CA ASP A 54 3.28 1.49 -2.69
C ASP A 54 1.93 0.84 -2.88
N LEU A 55 0.99 1.19 -2.03
CA LEU A 55 -0.42 0.86 -2.24
C LEU A 55 -1.02 1.94 -3.12
N ILE A 56 -1.79 1.55 -4.11
CA ILE A 56 -2.35 2.48 -5.09
C ILE A 56 -3.85 2.54 -4.90
N PHE A 57 -4.36 3.75 -4.78
CA PHE A 57 -5.79 4.01 -4.64
C PHE A 57 -6.25 4.96 -5.71
N GLU A 58 -7.47 4.79 -6.16
CA GLU A 58 -8.03 5.71 -7.14
C GLU A 58 -9.33 6.31 -6.63
N ILE A 59 -9.61 7.51 -7.10
CA ILE A 59 -10.85 8.19 -6.82
C ILE A 59 -11.26 8.96 -8.07
N ASP A 60 -12.54 9.06 -8.29
CA ASP A 60 -13.07 9.79 -9.43
C ASP A 60 -13.50 11.17 -8.96
N ARG A 61 -12.86 12.20 -9.49
CA ARG A 61 -13.15 13.58 -9.13
C ARG A 61 -13.23 14.45 -10.36
#